data_32582f143900b114b6264eb00500efb2
#
_entry.id   32582f143900b114b6264eb00500efb2
#
_cell.length_a   1.000
_cell.length_b   1.000
_cell.length_c   1.000
_cell.angle_alpha   90.00
_cell.angle_beta   90.00
_cell.angle_gamma   90.00
#
_symmetry.space_group_name_H-M   'P 1'
#
loop_
_entity.id
_entity.type
_entity.pdbx_description
1 polymer ?
#
loop_
_entity_poly.entity_id
_entity_poly.type
_entity_poly.pdbx_seq_one_letter_code
_entity_poly.pdbx_strand_id
1 'polypeptide(L)'
;MEPFYYSKMNKMQQATYHAICQGVLRMEKEIQVPRMSGEELYNVFFRMRLDHPEIFWATGFKYRYYQESPNIQFLPEYLFDRAKVKEHQKAMKSRVEKLARPAQKLSESEKEKYIHDFICENVKYDKLKKPYSHEIIGPLGQGVGVCDGIAYKQIKEIA
;
A
#
# COMPACT_ATOMS: atom_id res chain seq x y z
N MET A 1 -8.40 -14.87 -0.50
CA MET A 1 -9.61 -14.01 -0.57
C MET A 1 -9.40 -12.99 -1.66
N GLU A 2 -10.42 -12.70 -2.48
CA GLU A 2 -10.29 -11.68 -3.52
C GLU A 2 -10.23 -10.29 -2.88
N PRO A 3 -9.34 -9.37 -3.34
CA PRO A 3 -9.22 -8.04 -2.76
C PRO A 3 -10.53 -7.25 -2.87
N PHE A 4 -10.87 -6.50 -1.85
CA PHE A 4 -12.18 -5.87 -1.71
C PHE A 4 -12.47 -4.87 -2.84
N TYR A 5 -11.55 -3.95 -3.08
CA TYR A 5 -11.76 -2.92 -4.11
C TYR A 5 -11.68 -3.50 -5.52
N TYR A 6 -10.80 -4.48 -5.74
CA TYR A 6 -10.71 -5.19 -7.01
C TYR A 6 -12.05 -5.80 -7.43
N SER A 7 -12.75 -6.46 -6.50
CA SER A 7 -14.06 -7.08 -6.77
C SER A 7 -15.16 -6.10 -7.19
N LYS A 8 -14.97 -4.79 -6.95
CA LYS A 8 -15.91 -3.72 -7.31
C LYS A 8 -15.58 -3.01 -8.62
N MET A 9 -14.51 -3.40 -9.29
CA MET A 9 -14.04 -2.79 -10.53
C MET A 9 -14.64 -3.46 -11.77
N ASN A 10 -14.78 -2.68 -12.84
CA ASN A 10 -15.08 -3.25 -14.15
C ASN A 10 -13.86 -3.96 -14.75
N LYS A 11 -14.07 -4.74 -15.84
CA LYS A 11 -13.01 -5.54 -16.46
C LYS A 11 -11.77 -4.75 -16.89
N MET A 12 -11.95 -3.54 -17.41
CA MET A 12 -10.83 -2.69 -17.83
C MET A 12 -10.03 -2.18 -16.63
N GLN A 13 -10.73 -1.76 -15.57
CA GLN A 13 -10.11 -1.35 -14.32
C GLN A 13 -9.38 -2.52 -13.64
N GLN A 14 -9.95 -3.71 -13.67
CA GLN A 14 -9.32 -4.94 -13.16
C GLN A 14 -8.04 -5.29 -13.93
N ALA A 15 -8.07 -5.19 -15.26
CA ALA A 15 -6.86 -5.40 -16.09
C ALA A 15 -5.77 -4.37 -15.77
N THR A 16 -6.15 -3.11 -15.60
CA THR A 16 -5.23 -2.03 -15.20
C THR A 16 -4.66 -2.26 -13.80
N TYR A 17 -5.51 -2.63 -12.84
CA TYR A 17 -5.10 -2.97 -11.48
C TYR A 17 -4.06 -4.09 -11.47
N HIS A 18 -4.32 -5.19 -12.20
CA HIS A 18 -3.38 -6.30 -12.30
C HIS A 18 -2.04 -5.89 -12.93
N ALA A 19 -2.10 -5.15 -14.03
CA ALA A 19 -0.89 -4.68 -14.71
C ALA A 19 -0.03 -3.81 -13.78
N ILE A 20 -0.66 -2.84 -13.09
CA ILE A 20 0.04 -1.97 -12.15
C ILE A 20 0.60 -2.76 -10.97
N CYS A 21 -0.21 -3.63 -10.34
CA CYS A 21 0.22 -4.43 -9.21
C CYS A 21 1.44 -5.30 -9.56
N GLN A 22 1.39 -6.03 -10.67
CA GLN A 22 2.49 -6.87 -11.12
C GLN A 22 3.75 -6.07 -11.49
N GLY A 23 3.57 -4.94 -12.20
CA GLY A 23 4.70 -4.08 -12.57
C GLY A 23 5.37 -3.44 -11.35
N VAL A 24 4.58 -2.98 -10.38
CA VAL A 24 5.10 -2.40 -9.13
C VAL A 24 5.81 -3.45 -8.28
N LEU A 25 5.31 -4.68 -8.20
CA LEU A 25 5.99 -5.79 -7.51
C LEU A 25 7.35 -6.12 -8.15
N ARG A 26 7.46 -5.98 -9.47
CA ARG A 26 8.73 -6.13 -10.20
C ARG A 26 9.57 -4.85 -10.20
N MET A 27 9.06 -3.76 -9.66
CA MET A 27 9.68 -2.43 -9.69
C MET A 27 10.02 -1.98 -11.11
N GLU A 28 9.08 -2.17 -12.03
CA GLU A 28 9.18 -1.71 -13.43
C GLU A 28 9.10 -0.18 -13.47
N LYS A 29 9.87 0.43 -14.35
CA LYS A 29 9.88 1.89 -14.53
C LYS A 29 8.70 2.38 -15.36
N GLU A 30 8.21 1.53 -16.27
CA GLU A 30 7.11 1.81 -17.18
C GLU A 30 6.21 0.58 -17.27
N ILE A 31 4.93 0.79 -17.10
CA ILE A 31 3.91 -0.26 -17.15
C ILE A 31 2.87 0.14 -18.17
N GLN A 32 2.61 -0.71 -19.16
CA GLN A 32 1.55 -0.46 -20.13
C GLN A 32 0.20 -0.85 -19.52
N VAL A 33 -0.76 0.08 -19.62
CA VAL A 33 -2.14 -0.14 -19.17
C VAL A 33 -3.13 0.35 -20.22
N PRO A 34 -4.36 -0.18 -20.26
CA PRO A 34 -5.41 0.31 -21.15
C PRO A 34 -5.63 1.82 -20.98
N ARG A 35 -5.99 2.49 -22.08
CA ARG A 35 -6.26 3.93 -22.06
C ARG A 35 -7.50 4.24 -21.23
N MET A 36 -7.33 5.13 -20.27
CA MET A 36 -8.40 5.64 -19.41
C MET A 36 -8.10 7.09 -19.01
N SER A 37 -9.06 7.76 -18.38
CA SER A 37 -8.82 9.11 -17.86
C SER A 37 -7.81 9.10 -16.72
N GLY A 38 -7.15 10.23 -16.47
CA GLY A 38 -6.22 10.37 -15.36
C GLY A 38 -6.89 10.16 -14.00
N GLU A 39 -8.15 10.56 -13.87
CA GLU A 39 -8.95 10.34 -12.67
C GLU A 39 -9.25 8.85 -12.42
N GLU A 40 -9.66 8.12 -13.46
CA GLU A 40 -9.89 6.67 -13.35
C GLU A 40 -8.59 5.93 -13.01
N LEU A 41 -7.48 6.31 -13.65
CA LEU A 41 -6.17 5.73 -13.38
C LEU A 41 -5.75 5.96 -11.93
N TYR A 42 -5.95 7.18 -11.42
CA TYR A 42 -5.72 7.51 -10.01
C TYR A 42 -6.58 6.64 -9.09
N ASN A 43 -7.87 6.52 -9.38
CA ASN A 43 -8.79 5.72 -8.58
C ASN A 43 -8.39 4.24 -8.55
N VAL A 44 -7.99 3.67 -9.69
CA VAL A 44 -7.50 2.26 -9.74
C VAL A 44 -6.23 2.10 -8.91
N PHE A 45 -5.25 3.00 -9.09
CA PHE A 45 -3.99 2.94 -8.33
C PHE A 45 -4.21 3.11 -6.83
N PHE A 46 -5.03 4.08 -6.43
CA PHE A 46 -5.35 4.33 -5.02
C PHE A 46 -6.02 3.12 -4.36
N ARG A 47 -7.03 2.54 -5.02
CA ARG A 47 -7.73 1.35 -4.52
C ARG A 47 -6.82 0.12 -4.49
N MET A 48 -5.92 -0.04 -5.45
CA MET A 48 -4.90 -1.09 -5.44
C MET A 48 -4.00 -0.98 -4.21
N ARG A 49 -3.60 0.24 -3.84
CA ARG A 49 -2.81 0.47 -2.62
C ARG A 49 -3.59 0.20 -1.33
N LEU A 50 -4.92 0.42 -1.32
CA LEU A 50 -5.77 0.07 -0.17
C LEU A 50 -5.93 -1.44 -0.03
N ASP A 51 -6.00 -2.19 -1.13
CA ASP A 51 -6.05 -3.64 -1.13
C ASP A 51 -4.68 -4.28 -0.79
N HIS A 52 -3.57 -3.59 -1.13
CA HIS A 52 -2.18 -4.04 -0.98
C HIS A 52 -1.33 -3.05 -0.18
N PRO A 53 -1.61 -2.84 1.11
CA PRO A 53 -0.82 -1.94 1.95
C PRO A 53 0.64 -2.38 2.10
N GLU A 54 0.92 -3.67 1.90
CA GLU A 54 2.29 -4.22 1.85
C GLU A 54 3.14 -3.64 0.73
N ILE A 55 2.52 -3.02 -0.31
CA ILE A 55 3.21 -2.30 -1.39
C ILE A 55 3.44 -0.84 -0.99
N PHE A 56 4.17 -0.62 0.08
CA PHE A 56 4.43 0.70 0.66
C PHE A 56 5.44 1.56 -0.13
N TRP A 57 6.11 1.00 -1.12
CA TRP A 57 7.16 1.68 -1.87
C TRP A 57 6.68 2.41 -3.12
N ALA A 58 5.46 2.16 -3.60
CA ALA A 58 4.85 2.87 -4.72
C ALA A 58 3.91 3.95 -4.20
N THR A 59 4.39 5.18 -4.11
CA THR A 59 3.69 6.29 -3.43
C THR A 59 2.94 7.22 -4.38
N GLY A 60 3.29 7.20 -5.66
CA GLY A 60 2.69 8.02 -6.68
C GLY A 60 2.95 7.49 -8.07
N PHE A 61 2.50 8.22 -9.05
CA PHE A 61 2.77 7.91 -10.44
C PHE A 61 2.67 9.14 -11.34
N LYS A 62 3.31 9.05 -12.51
CA LYS A 62 3.06 9.88 -13.68
C LYS A 62 2.54 9.00 -14.80
N TYR A 63 1.94 9.57 -15.83
CA TYR A 63 1.53 8.82 -17.00
C TYR A 63 1.81 9.60 -18.27
N ARG A 64 2.01 8.83 -19.36
CA ARG A 64 2.15 9.37 -20.73
C ARG A 64 1.14 8.66 -21.61
N TYR A 65 0.55 9.38 -22.52
CA TYR A 65 -0.26 8.80 -23.58
C TYR A 65 0.18 9.36 -24.94
N TYR A 66 0.05 8.52 -25.93
CA TYR A 66 0.27 8.88 -27.32
C TYR A 66 -1.07 8.92 -28.02
N GLN A 67 -1.23 9.87 -28.95
CA GLN A 67 -2.54 10.22 -29.52
C GLN A 67 -3.24 9.03 -30.19
N GLU A 68 -2.49 8.15 -30.84
CA GLU A 68 -2.99 6.99 -31.57
C GLU A 68 -2.86 5.65 -30.82
N SER A 69 -2.38 5.66 -29.59
CA SER A 69 -2.20 4.43 -28.83
C SER A 69 -3.45 4.05 -28.04
N PRO A 70 -3.90 2.78 -28.08
CA PRO A 70 -4.96 2.27 -27.21
C PRO A 70 -4.51 2.11 -25.77
N ASN A 71 -3.21 2.25 -25.49
CA ASN A 71 -2.60 2.11 -24.18
C ASN A 71 -1.94 3.41 -23.75
N ILE A 72 -1.78 3.56 -22.44
CA ILE A 72 -0.98 4.60 -21.81
C ILE A 72 0.17 3.95 -21.04
N GLN A 73 1.25 4.72 -20.88
CA GLN A 73 2.38 4.32 -20.04
C GLN A 73 2.17 4.87 -18.63
N PHE A 74 2.05 3.97 -17.67
CA PHE A 74 2.04 4.27 -16.25
C PHE A 74 3.49 4.24 -15.74
N LEU A 75 3.93 5.30 -15.07
CA LEU A 75 5.29 5.49 -14.57
C LEU A 75 5.24 5.61 -13.05
N PRO A 76 5.40 4.50 -12.32
CA PRO A 76 5.34 4.52 -10.86
C PRO A 76 6.47 5.34 -10.25
N GLU A 77 6.15 6.06 -9.18
CA GLU A 77 7.12 6.77 -8.35
C GLU A 77 7.43 5.92 -7.12
N TYR A 78 8.69 5.50 -7.00
CA TYR A 78 9.15 4.63 -5.92
C TYR A 78 9.84 5.40 -4.81
N LEU A 79 9.44 5.14 -3.57
CA LEU A 79 10.03 5.76 -2.38
C LEU A 79 11.42 5.22 -2.06
N PHE A 80 11.69 3.97 -2.42
CA PHE A 80 12.93 3.25 -2.13
C PHE A 80 13.41 2.49 -3.35
N ASP A 81 14.71 2.21 -3.41
CA ASP A 81 15.27 1.25 -4.35
C ASP A 81 14.93 -0.20 -3.98
N ARG A 82 15.21 -1.13 -4.89
CA ARG A 82 14.89 -2.56 -4.70
C ARG A 82 15.56 -3.19 -3.48
N ALA A 83 16.79 -2.80 -3.18
CA ALA A 83 17.53 -3.35 -2.05
C ALA A 83 16.89 -2.91 -0.73
N LYS A 84 16.55 -1.62 -0.65
CA LYS A 84 15.91 -1.02 0.52
C LYS A 84 14.49 -1.53 0.73
N VAL A 85 13.73 -1.75 -0.35
CA VAL A 85 12.41 -2.40 -0.27
C VAL A 85 12.50 -3.77 0.37
N LYS A 86 13.44 -4.62 -0.07
CA LYS A 86 13.64 -5.97 0.50
C LYS A 86 14.04 -5.92 1.98
N GLU A 87 14.91 -5.00 2.35
CA GLU A 87 15.31 -4.79 3.74
C GLU A 87 14.09 -4.45 4.62
N HIS A 88 13.30 -3.46 4.17
CA HIS A 88 12.11 -3.03 4.89
C HIS A 88 11.02 -4.10 4.95
N GLN A 89 10.78 -4.84 3.87
CA GLN A 89 9.84 -5.96 3.86
C GLN A 89 10.22 -7.03 4.91
N LYS A 90 11.51 -7.39 4.98
CA LYS A 90 11.99 -8.35 5.98
C LYS A 90 11.81 -7.85 7.41
N ALA A 91 12.13 -6.59 7.66
CA ALA A 91 11.98 -5.97 8.97
C ALA A 91 10.50 -5.87 9.38
N MET A 92 9.61 -5.45 8.47
CA MET A 92 8.17 -5.37 8.71
C MET A 92 7.56 -6.74 8.97
N LYS A 93 7.88 -7.75 8.16
CA LYS A 93 7.40 -9.11 8.38
C LYS A 93 7.72 -9.60 9.79
N SER A 94 8.97 -9.43 10.22
CA SER A 94 9.37 -9.81 11.58
C SER A 94 8.59 -9.07 12.68
N ARG A 95 8.27 -7.79 12.47
CA ARG A 95 7.47 -7.00 13.44
C ARG A 95 6.01 -7.41 13.46
N VAL A 96 5.39 -7.59 12.29
CA VAL A 96 4.01 -8.07 12.17
C VAL A 96 3.88 -9.44 12.85
N GLU A 97 4.80 -10.38 12.59
CA GLU A 97 4.78 -11.69 13.24
C GLU A 97 4.86 -11.60 14.79
N LYS A 98 5.70 -10.67 15.29
CA LYS A 98 5.79 -10.45 16.76
C LYS A 98 4.51 -9.86 17.33
N LEU A 99 3.83 -8.96 16.63
CA LEU A 99 2.56 -8.37 17.04
C LEU A 99 1.40 -9.36 16.90
N ALA A 100 1.35 -10.11 15.80
CA ALA A 100 0.27 -11.05 15.55
C ALA A 100 0.29 -12.26 16.50
N ARG A 101 1.47 -12.70 16.96
CA ARG A 101 1.62 -13.89 17.80
C ARG A 101 0.79 -13.84 19.09
N PRO A 102 0.79 -12.77 19.90
CA PRO A 102 -0.07 -12.67 21.09
C PRO A 102 -1.56 -12.58 20.73
N ALA A 103 -1.87 -11.94 19.59
CA ALA A 103 -3.24 -11.69 19.16
C ALA A 103 -3.96 -12.92 18.59
N GLN A 104 -3.25 -13.99 18.22
CA GLN A 104 -3.84 -15.18 17.57
C GLN A 104 -4.95 -15.86 18.41
N LYS A 105 -4.89 -15.75 19.73
CA LYS A 105 -5.86 -16.37 20.65
C LYS A 105 -6.94 -15.43 21.14
N LEU A 106 -6.92 -14.18 20.70
CA LEU A 106 -7.87 -13.15 21.11
C LEU A 106 -9.12 -13.21 20.24
N SER A 107 -10.26 -12.82 20.78
CA SER A 107 -11.47 -12.52 20.01
C SER A 107 -11.25 -11.31 19.10
N GLU A 108 -12.12 -11.11 18.13
CA GLU A 108 -12.02 -9.98 17.18
C GLU A 108 -11.96 -8.61 17.90
N SER A 109 -12.84 -8.41 18.88
CA SER A 109 -12.87 -7.16 19.66
C SER A 109 -11.60 -6.96 20.51
N GLU A 110 -11.06 -8.04 21.08
CA GLU A 110 -9.79 -7.99 21.82
C GLU A 110 -8.59 -7.72 20.90
N LYS A 111 -8.60 -8.25 19.67
CA LYS A 111 -7.58 -7.94 18.66
C LYS A 111 -7.61 -6.47 18.28
N GLU A 112 -8.80 -5.92 18.00
CA GLU A 112 -8.95 -4.50 17.68
C GLU A 112 -8.40 -3.63 18.82
N LYS A 113 -8.78 -3.93 20.06
CA LYS A 113 -8.27 -3.22 21.24
C LYS A 113 -6.76 -3.35 21.37
N TYR A 114 -6.22 -4.55 21.22
CA TYR A 114 -4.78 -4.80 21.30
C TYR A 114 -3.99 -3.99 20.28
N ILE A 115 -4.47 -3.91 19.03
CA ILE A 115 -3.83 -3.13 17.96
C ILE A 115 -3.96 -1.64 18.24
N HIS A 116 -5.13 -1.19 18.67
CA HIS A 116 -5.37 0.20 19.05
C HIS A 116 -4.39 0.64 20.16
N ASP A 117 -4.30 -0.14 21.24
CA ASP A 117 -3.43 0.18 22.37
C ASP A 117 -1.96 0.18 21.93
N PHE A 118 -1.54 -0.78 21.09
CA PHE A 118 -0.19 -0.78 20.51
C PHE A 118 0.11 0.50 19.72
N ILE A 119 -0.83 0.96 18.89
CA ILE A 119 -0.66 2.20 18.10
C ILE A 119 -0.53 3.40 19.04
N CYS A 120 -1.41 3.52 20.03
CA CYS A 120 -1.39 4.63 20.98
C CYS A 120 -0.07 4.71 21.78
N GLU A 121 0.49 3.57 22.15
CA GLU A 121 1.70 3.49 22.97
C GLU A 121 2.99 3.66 22.15
N ASN A 122 3.00 3.18 20.89
CA ASN A 122 4.23 2.99 20.14
C ASN A 122 4.36 3.90 18.91
N VAL A 123 3.29 4.57 18.50
CA VAL A 123 3.30 5.40 17.29
C VAL A 123 3.09 6.87 17.65
N LYS A 124 4.03 7.73 17.22
CA LYS A 124 3.92 9.18 17.38
C LYS A 124 3.46 9.83 16.09
N TYR A 125 2.66 10.88 16.21
CA TYR A 125 2.25 11.66 15.04
C TYR A 125 3.46 12.39 14.43
N ASP A 126 3.70 12.17 13.14
CA ASP A 126 4.84 12.79 12.43
C ASP A 126 4.51 14.21 12.00
N LYS A 127 4.94 15.19 12.80
CA LYS A 127 4.80 16.61 12.49
C LYS A 127 5.62 17.06 11.28
N LEU A 128 6.67 16.32 10.93
CA LEU A 128 7.56 16.61 9.80
C LEU A 128 7.01 16.06 8.47
N LYS A 129 5.95 15.24 8.52
CA LYS A 129 5.28 14.65 7.36
C LYS A 129 6.25 14.00 6.37
N LYS A 130 7.13 13.16 6.88
CA LYS A 130 8.09 12.42 6.05
C LYS A 130 7.35 11.54 5.05
N PRO A 131 7.88 11.31 3.84
CA PRO A 131 7.18 10.55 2.79
C PRO A 131 6.69 9.17 3.24
N TYR A 132 7.46 8.47 4.08
CA TYR A 132 7.09 7.14 4.59
C TYR A 132 6.02 7.16 5.70
N SER A 133 5.71 8.31 6.27
CA SER A 133 4.73 8.43 7.36
C SER A 133 3.29 8.25 6.90
N HIS A 134 3.04 8.38 5.59
CA HIS A 134 1.78 8.05 4.93
C HIS A 134 1.64 6.55 4.61
N GLU A 135 2.71 5.78 4.79
CA GLU A 135 2.79 4.37 4.46
C GLU A 135 2.87 3.52 5.72
N ILE A 136 2.48 2.25 5.61
CA ILE A 136 2.51 1.30 6.73
C ILE A 136 3.89 1.17 7.39
N ILE A 137 4.96 1.42 6.63
CA ILE A 137 6.33 1.41 7.15
C ILE A 137 6.60 2.51 8.17
N GLY A 138 5.87 3.62 8.12
CA GLY A 138 5.99 4.70 9.11
C GLY A 138 5.66 4.19 10.51
N PRO A 139 4.41 3.84 10.78
CA PRO A 139 3.99 3.33 12.09
C PRO A 139 4.64 2.02 12.49
N LEU A 140 4.68 1.02 11.60
CA LEU A 140 5.25 -0.30 11.94
C LEU A 140 6.78 -0.34 11.86
N GLY A 141 7.38 0.49 11.01
CA GLY A 141 8.83 0.50 10.81
C GLY A 141 9.57 1.51 11.67
N GLN A 142 9.05 2.72 11.75
CA GLN A 142 9.72 3.88 12.35
C GLN A 142 9.06 4.41 13.62
N GLY A 143 7.89 3.86 14.01
CA GLY A 143 7.12 4.34 15.16
C GLY A 143 6.56 5.75 14.99
N VAL A 144 6.40 6.21 13.75
CA VAL A 144 5.83 7.51 13.42
C VAL A 144 4.87 7.40 12.24
N GLY A 145 3.80 8.18 12.24
CA GLY A 145 2.84 8.17 11.13
C GLY A 145 1.99 9.42 11.13
N VAL A 146 1.31 9.66 10.02
CA VAL A 146 0.22 10.63 9.91
C VAL A 146 -1.12 9.90 9.80
N CYS A 147 -2.23 10.62 9.74
CA CYS A 147 -3.59 10.07 9.84
C CYS A 147 -3.86 8.83 8.98
N ASP A 148 -3.49 8.86 7.70
CA ASP A 148 -3.68 7.74 6.78
C ASP A 148 -2.71 6.58 7.03
N GLY A 149 -1.46 6.84 7.35
CA GLY A 149 -0.49 5.82 7.74
C GLY A 149 -0.88 5.10 9.04
N ILE A 150 -1.51 5.81 9.99
CA ILE A 150 -1.96 5.24 11.27
C ILE A 150 -3.29 4.49 11.10
N ALA A 151 -4.28 5.06 10.42
CA ALA A 151 -5.66 4.57 10.45
C ALA A 151 -5.97 3.43 9.48
N TYR A 152 -5.39 3.43 8.30
CA TYR A 152 -5.92 2.59 7.22
C TYR A 152 -5.34 1.20 7.10
N LYS A 153 -4.08 1.05 7.40
CA LYS A 153 -3.34 -0.10 6.88
C LYS A 153 -3.01 -1.12 7.94
N GLN A 154 -3.08 -0.74 9.19
CA GLN A 154 -2.57 -1.57 10.28
C GLN A 154 -3.59 -2.57 10.81
N ILE A 155 -4.84 -2.18 10.88
CA ILE A 155 -5.91 -3.02 11.46
C ILE A 155 -6.18 -4.23 10.57
N LYS A 156 -6.08 -4.06 9.24
CA LYS A 156 -6.44 -5.10 8.27
C LYS A 156 -5.39 -6.21 8.10
N GLU A 157 -4.12 -5.95 8.41
CA GLU A 157 -3.03 -6.92 8.21
C GLU A 157 -2.71 -7.76 9.46
N ILE A 158 -3.13 -7.29 10.62
CA ILE A 158 -2.89 -8.00 11.87
C ILE A 158 -4.12 -8.82 12.31
N ALA A 159 -5.29 -8.50 11.75
CA ALA A 159 -6.54 -9.24 11.99
C ALA A 159 -6.71 -10.41 11.02
#